data_37030510390ac25e1140955d584a7cbc
#
_entry.id   37030510390ac25e1140955d584a7cbc
#
_cell.length_a   1.000
_cell.length_b   1.000
_cell.length_c   1.000
_cell.angle_alpha   90.00
_cell.angle_beta   90.00
_cell.angle_gamma   90.00
#
_symmetry.space_group_name_H-M   'P 1'
#
loop_
_entity.id
_entity.type
_entity.pdbx_description
1 polymer ?
#
loop_
_entity_poly.entity_id
_entity_poly.type
_entity_poly.pdbx_seq_one_letter_code
_entity_poly.pdbx_strand_id
1 'polypeptide(L)'
;MQDEQAILEVNTAFYRAFEKKDLEAMRKVWSHGIACICVHPGRGELKGWEAIESSWQKIFLNTAYLEIDTQIITVNNSENLAYVVLVESVLQVAQQRKQKAESMATNIFERMGQQWYLVHHHGSPVLS
;
A
#
# COMPACT_ATOMS: atom_id res chain seq x y z
N MET A 1 -13.78 -16.56 -2.32
CA MET A 1 -13.81 -17.13 -3.66
C MET A 1 -12.65 -16.64 -4.47
N GLN A 2 -12.66 -16.88 -5.76
CA GLN A 2 -11.50 -16.54 -6.58
C GLN A 2 -11.14 -15.06 -6.53
N ASP A 3 -12.15 -14.18 -6.51
CA ASP A 3 -11.89 -12.75 -6.49
C ASP A 3 -11.23 -12.34 -5.17
N GLU A 4 -11.69 -12.88 -4.05
CA GLU A 4 -11.09 -12.54 -2.77
C GLU A 4 -9.62 -12.92 -2.74
N GLN A 5 -9.29 -14.13 -3.22
CA GLN A 5 -7.91 -14.57 -3.25
C GLN A 5 -7.06 -13.66 -4.16
N ALA A 6 -7.58 -13.31 -5.33
CA ALA A 6 -6.86 -12.45 -6.26
C ALA A 6 -6.59 -11.07 -5.66
N ILE A 7 -7.57 -10.52 -4.94
CA ILE A 7 -7.44 -9.23 -4.28
C ILE A 7 -6.37 -9.31 -3.19
N LEU A 8 -6.40 -10.36 -2.39
CA LEU A 8 -5.41 -10.53 -1.32
C LEU A 8 -4.00 -10.73 -1.89
N GLU A 9 -3.87 -11.36 -3.05
CA GLU A 9 -2.57 -11.51 -3.70
C GLU A 9 -2.00 -10.16 -4.12
N VAL A 10 -2.83 -9.27 -4.67
CA VAL A 10 -2.36 -7.94 -5.04
C VAL A 10 -2.03 -7.11 -3.81
N ASN A 11 -2.86 -7.25 -2.77
CA ASN A 11 -2.56 -6.59 -1.50
C ASN A 11 -1.22 -7.05 -0.93
N THR A 12 -0.95 -8.35 -0.97
CA THR A 12 0.34 -8.89 -0.54
C THR A 12 1.47 -8.36 -1.42
N ALA A 13 1.26 -8.30 -2.72
CA ALA A 13 2.27 -7.79 -3.65
C ALA A 13 2.63 -6.34 -3.33
N PHE A 14 1.64 -5.53 -2.95
CA PHE A 14 1.88 -4.16 -2.53
C PHE A 14 2.81 -4.10 -1.32
N TYR A 15 2.52 -4.88 -0.27
CA TYR A 15 3.34 -4.84 0.94
C TYR A 15 4.72 -5.46 0.73
N ARG A 16 4.84 -6.45 -0.16
CA ARG A 16 6.15 -6.99 -0.51
C ARG A 16 7.00 -5.98 -1.26
N ALA A 17 6.39 -5.24 -2.20
CA ALA A 17 7.10 -4.18 -2.92
C ALA A 17 7.57 -3.10 -1.95
N PHE A 18 6.72 -2.74 -0.99
CA PHE A 18 7.04 -1.76 0.04
C PHE A 18 8.23 -2.27 0.87
N GLU A 19 8.13 -3.47 1.41
CA GLU A 19 9.13 -4.03 2.31
C GLU A 19 10.48 -4.19 1.63
N LYS A 20 10.47 -4.61 0.37
CA LYS A 20 11.70 -4.83 -0.40
C LYS A 20 12.22 -3.57 -1.06
N LYS A 21 11.50 -2.48 -0.93
CA LYS A 21 11.87 -1.21 -1.58
C LYS A 21 12.02 -1.39 -3.08
N ASP A 22 11.09 -2.11 -3.68
CA ASP A 22 11.12 -2.49 -5.09
C ASP A 22 10.17 -1.59 -5.87
N LEU A 23 10.74 -0.54 -6.48
CA LEU A 23 9.92 0.45 -7.17
C LEU A 23 9.25 -0.15 -8.42
N GLU A 24 9.91 -1.06 -9.10
CA GLU A 24 9.33 -1.69 -10.28
C GLU A 24 8.12 -2.54 -9.91
N ALA A 25 8.23 -3.33 -8.85
CA ALA A 25 7.10 -4.11 -8.35
C ALA A 25 5.97 -3.20 -7.88
N MET A 26 6.31 -2.08 -7.24
CA MET A 26 5.32 -1.11 -6.80
C MET A 26 4.55 -0.53 -8.00
N ARG A 27 5.25 -0.22 -9.10
CA ARG A 27 4.60 0.25 -10.33
C ARG A 27 3.57 -0.72 -10.86
N LYS A 28 3.85 -2.01 -10.76
CA LYS A 28 2.95 -3.03 -11.31
C LYS A 28 1.67 -3.19 -10.51
N VAL A 29 1.70 -2.86 -9.24
CA VAL A 29 0.55 -2.99 -8.36
C VAL A 29 -0.47 -1.87 -8.57
N TRP A 30 0.00 -0.66 -8.86
CA TRP A 30 -0.85 0.53 -8.97
C TRP A 30 -1.43 0.67 -10.38
N SER A 31 -2.58 1.34 -10.48
CA SER A 31 -3.30 1.49 -11.75
C SER A 31 -2.77 2.58 -12.65
N HIS A 32 -1.92 3.47 -12.15
CA HIS A 32 -1.31 4.60 -12.88
C HIS A 32 -2.31 5.65 -13.37
N GLY A 33 -3.53 5.66 -12.85
CA GLY A 33 -4.50 6.67 -13.23
C GLY A 33 -4.29 7.99 -12.52
N ILE A 34 -4.89 9.04 -13.05
CA ILE A 34 -4.82 10.37 -12.42
C ILE A 34 -5.68 10.44 -11.17
N ALA A 35 -6.61 9.51 -11.00
CA ALA A 35 -7.49 9.47 -9.83
C ALA A 35 -6.93 8.64 -8.69
N CYS A 36 -5.77 8.00 -8.85
CA CYS A 36 -5.17 7.24 -7.77
C CYS A 36 -4.80 8.16 -6.61
N ILE A 37 -5.04 7.66 -5.39
CA ILE A 37 -4.76 8.43 -4.17
C ILE A 37 -3.87 7.59 -3.26
N CYS A 38 -2.89 8.23 -2.65
CA CYS A 38 -2.08 7.60 -1.62
C CYS A 38 -1.95 8.58 -0.45
N VAL A 39 -2.28 8.11 0.75
CA VAL A 39 -2.13 8.90 1.97
C VAL A 39 -1.26 8.08 2.92
N HIS A 40 -0.02 8.51 3.10
CA HIS A 40 0.86 7.88 4.08
C HIS A 40 0.45 8.31 5.49
N PRO A 41 0.67 7.47 6.50
CA PRO A 41 0.23 7.81 7.86
C PRO A 41 0.76 9.15 8.31
N GLY A 42 -0.16 10.01 8.78
CA GLY A 42 0.19 11.33 9.29
C GLY A 42 0.46 12.38 8.23
N ARG A 43 0.20 12.08 6.97
CA ARG A 43 0.47 12.99 5.87
C ARG A 43 -0.79 13.30 5.09
N GLY A 44 -0.70 14.30 4.19
CA GLY A 44 -1.78 14.65 3.30
C GLY A 44 -1.80 13.76 2.06
N GLU A 45 -2.75 14.03 1.21
CA GLU A 45 -2.99 13.19 0.03
C GLU A 45 -1.97 13.44 -1.07
N LEU A 46 -1.66 12.34 -1.78
CA LEU A 46 -0.94 12.38 -3.05
C LEU A 46 -1.90 11.89 -4.11
N LYS A 47 -2.08 12.67 -5.17
CA LYS A 47 -3.03 12.34 -6.22
C LYS A 47 -2.31 12.13 -7.54
N GLY A 48 -2.64 11.01 -8.19
CA GLY A 48 -2.05 10.66 -9.47
C GLY A 48 -0.78 9.86 -9.33
N TRP A 49 -0.53 9.00 -10.32
CA TRP A 49 0.58 8.06 -10.25
C TRP A 49 1.95 8.75 -10.15
N GLU A 50 2.15 9.87 -10.86
CA GLU A 50 3.46 10.51 -10.82
C GLU A 50 3.85 10.95 -9.40
N ALA A 51 2.91 11.56 -8.69
CA ALA A 51 3.17 12.00 -7.31
C ALA A 51 3.36 10.80 -6.39
N ILE A 52 2.56 9.76 -6.59
CA ILE A 52 2.63 8.54 -5.77
C ILE A 52 3.98 7.84 -6.00
N GLU A 53 4.38 7.69 -7.25
CA GLU A 53 5.66 7.05 -7.58
C GLU A 53 6.83 7.82 -6.98
N SER A 54 6.81 9.14 -7.12
CA SER A 54 7.86 9.98 -6.55
C SER A 54 7.96 9.81 -5.04
N SER A 55 6.82 9.71 -4.36
CA SER A 55 6.79 9.50 -2.93
C SER A 55 7.41 8.16 -2.53
N TRP A 56 7.04 7.07 -3.24
CA TRP A 56 7.62 5.76 -2.95
C TRP A 56 9.11 5.74 -3.21
N GLN A 57 9.56 6.39 -4.28
CA GLN A 57 10.97 6.48 -4.59
C GLN A 57 11.75 7.16 -3.46
N LYS A 58 11.22 8.25 -2.93
CA LYS A 58 11.86 8.96 -1.82
C LYS A 58 11.91 8.09 -0.56
N ILE A 59 10.83 7.40 -0.24
CA ILE A 59 10.79 6.51 0.90
C ILE A 59 11.87 5.43 0.75
N PHE A 60 11.97 4.82 -0.42
CA PHE A 60 12.93 3.75 -0.65
C PHE A 60 14.38 4.24 -0.58
N LEU A 61 14.65 5.44 -1.09
CA LEU A 61 15.98 6.01 -1.05
C LEU A 61 16.41 6.41 0.37
N ASN A 62 15.45 6.80 1.21
CA ASN A 62 15.75 7.33 2.53
C ASN A 62 15.59 6.33 3.66
N THR A 63 15.27 5.08 3.35
CA THR A 63 15.05 4.04 4.34
C THR A 63 16.05 2.92 4.13
N ALA A 64 16.83 2.60 5.16
CA ALA A 64 17.85 1.55 5.04
C ALA A 64 17.24 0.16 5.15
N TYR A 65 16.22 0.00 6.00
CA TYR A 65 15.64 -1.30 6.29
C TYR A 65 14.15 -1.17 6.57
N LEU A 66 13.38 -2.11 6.06
CA LEU A 66 11.94 -2.19 6.29
C LEU A 66 11.54 -3.63 6.57
N GLU A 67 10.67 -3.80 7.55
CA GLU A 67 10.04 -5.07 7.87
C GLU A 67 8.57 -4.78 8.13
N ILE A 68 7.69 -5.44 7.40
CA ILE A 68 6.27 -5.11 7.45
C ILE A 68 5.46 -6.37 7.74
N ASP A 69 4.68 -6.32 8.81
CA ASP A 69 3.67 -7.33 9.10
C ASP A 69 2.29 -6.74 8.92
N THR A 70 1.38 -7.55 8.45
CA THR A 70 0.01 -7.10 8.24
C THR A 70 -0.96 -8.06 8.91
N GLN A 71 -2.06 -7.51 9.40
CA GLN A 71 -3.18 -8.29 9.92
C GLN A 71 -4.44 -7.84 9.21
N ILE A 72 -5.02 -8.73 8.41
CA ILE A 72 -6.22 -8.41 7.64
C ILE A 72 -7.42 -8.38 8.58
N ILE A 73 -8.15 -7.26 8.57
CA ILE A 73 -9.37 -7.11 9.34
C ILE A 73 -10.58 -7.52 8.50
N THR A 74 -10.66 -7.04 7.26
CA THR A 74 -11.76 -7.43 6.38
C THR A 74 -11.33 -7.26 4.93
N VAL A 75 -11.92 -8.08 4.07
CA VAL A 75 -11.81 -7.93 2.64
C VAL A 75 -13.23 -8.00 2.08
N ASN A 76 -13.53 -7.12 1.14
CA ASN A 76 -14.85 -7.07 0.54
C ASN A 76 -14.74 -6.69 -0.92
N ASN A 77 -15.61 -7.25 -1.75
CA ASN A 77 -15.57 -6.90 -3.16
C ASN A 77 -16.95 -6.97 -3.79
N SER A 78 -17.15 -6.08 -4.74
CA SER A 78 -18.24 -6.16 -5.70
C SER A 78 -17.62 -6.48 -7.06
N GLU A 79 -18.34 -6.26 -8.13
CA GLU A 79 -17.93 -6.75 -9.45
C GLU A 79 -16.53 -6.24 -9.85
N ASN A 80 -16.30 -4.93 -9.78
CA ASN A 80 -15.04 -4.34 -10.24
C ASN A 80 -14.35 -3.49 -9.18
N LEU A 81 -14.82 -3.52 -7.95
CA LEU A 81 -14.26 -2.70 -6.88
C LEU A 81 -14.12 -3.54 -5.63
N ALA A 82 -13.01 -3.37 -4.94
CA ALA A 82 -12.73 -4.12 -3.73
C ALA A 82 -12.01 -3.25 -2.73
N TYR A 83 -12.11 -3.61 -1.45
CA TYR A 83 -11.27 -2.98 -0.44
C TYR A 83 -10.77 -4.01 0.56
N VAL A 84 -9.61 -3.71 1.12
CA VAL A 84 -9.00 -4.46 2.21
C VAL A 84 -8.70 -3.49 3.33
N VAL A 85 -9.18 -3.79 4.53
CA VAL A 85 -8.85 -3.02 5.73
C VAL A 85 -7.94 -3.88 6.59
N LEU A 86 -6.86 -3.29 7.05
CA LEU A 86 -5.84 -4.07 7.77
C LEU A 86 -5.07 -3.20 8.76
N VAL A 87 -4.34 -3.87 9.64
CA VAL A 87 -3.34 -3.23 10.47
C VAL A 87 -1.98 -3.47 9.84
N GLU A 88 -1.22 -2.41 9.67
CA GLU A 88 0.18 -2.47 9.24
C GLU A 88 1.07 -2.28 10.44
N SER A 89 2.06 -3.15 10.62
CA SER A 89 3.12 -2.95 11.61
C SER A 89 4.41 -2.79 10.82
N VAL A 90 4.99 -1.60 10.89
CA VAL A 90 6.18 -1.26 10.10
C VAL A 90 7.34 -1.02 11.05
N LEU A 91 8.40 -1.82 10.88
CA LEU A 91 9.68 -1.58 11.52
C LEU A 91 10.60 -0.99 10.47
N GLN A 92 11.15 0.20 10.75
CA GLN A 92 12.01 0.86 9.77
C GLN A 92 13.27 1.39 10.43
N VAL A 93 14.34 1.41 9.66
CA VAL A 93 15.58 2.04 10.03
C VAL A 93 15.88 3.11 8.99
N ALA A 94 15.93 4.36 9.42
CA ALA A 94 16.22 5.50 8.57
C ALA A 94 17.12 6.44 9.35
N GLN A 95 18.20 6.94 8.74
CA GLN A 95 19.12 7.86 9.38
C GLN A 95 19.64 7.32 10.72
N GLN A 96 19.93 6.01 10.76
CA GLN A 96 20.45 5.31 11.94
C GLN A 96 19.46 5.25 13.11
N ARG A 97 18.19 5.53 12.85
CA ARG A 97 17.13 5.45 13.86
C ARG A 97 16.21 4.29 13.54
N LYS A 98 15.94 3.50 14.58
CA LYS A 98 15.01 2.37 14.47
C LYS A 98 13.66 2.78 15.03
N GLN A 99 12.62 2.65 14.23
CA GLN A 99 11.26 3.02 14.63
C GLN A 99 10.29 1.91 14.28
N LYS A 100 9.34 1.68 15.18
CA LYS A 100 8.26 0.75 14.93
C LYS A 100 6.95 1.51 15.09
N ALA A 101 6.05 1.35 14.12
CA ALA A 101 4.78 2.06 14.11
C ALA A 101 3.68 1.16 13.59
N GLU A 102 2.48 1.35 14.15
CA GLU A 102 1.29 0.69 13.66
C GLU A 102 0.36 1.69 13.00
N SER A 103 -0.30 1.26 11.94
CA SER A 103 -1.29 2.06 11.25
C SER A 103 -2.48 1.20 10.88
N MET A 104 -3.67 1.81 10.86
CA MET A 104 -4.80 1.23 10.16
C MET A 104 -4.69 1.65 8.72
N ALA A 105 -4.93 0.71 7.81
CA ALA A 105 -4.86 1.03 6.39
C ALA A 105 -6.10 0.51 5.67
N THR A 106 -6.53 1.27 4.69
CA THR A 106 -7.57 0.86 3.75
C THR A 106 -6.96 0.91 2.35
N ASN A 107 -7.01 -0.22 1.68
CA ASN A 107 -6.54 -0.33 0.30
C ASN A 107 -7.75 -0.63 -0.59
N ILE A 108 -7.93 0.19 -1.62
CA ILE A 108 -9.03 0.02 -2.56
C ILE A 108 -8.44 -0.40 -3.90
N PHE A 109 -9.05 -1.43 -4.47
CA PHE A 109 -8.59 -2.01 -5.73
C PHE A 109 -9.71 -1.94 -6.77
N GLU A 110 -9.33 -1.80 -8.01
CA GLU A 110 -10.27 -1.79 -9.13
C GLU A 110 -9.84 -2.85 -10.11
N ARG A 111 -10.82 -3.60 -10.61
CA ARG A 111 -10.53 -4.61 -11.62
C ARG A 111 -10.61 -3.98 -13.00
N MET A 112 -9.54 -4.17 -13.76
CA MET A 112 -9.46 -3.73 -15.15
C MET A 112 -9.04 -4.94 -15.97
N GLY A 113 -9.91 -5.35 -16.87
CA GLY A 113 -9.73 -6.62 -17.55
C GLY A 113 -9.87 -7.77 -16.55
N GLN A 114 -8.82 -8.56 -16.42
CA GLN A 114 -8.85 -9.70 -15.51
C GLN A 114 -7.91 -9.52 -14.31
N GLN A 115 -7.41 -8.31 -14.12
CA GLN A 115 -6.47 -8.03 -13.04
C GLN A 115 -6.98 -6.93 -12.14
N TRP A 116 -6.60 -7.04 -10.86
CA TRP A 116 -6.92 -6.04 -9.85
C TRP A 116 -5.72 -5.12 -9.66
N TYR A 117 -5.98 -3.82 -9.57
CA TYR A 117 -4.95 -2.80 -9.38
C TYR A 117 -5.31 -1.93 -8.20
N LEU A 118 -4.30 -1.51 -7.47
CA LEU A 118 -4.47 -0.59 -6.35
C LEU A 118 -4.78 0.80 -6.90
N VAL A 119 -5.85 1.42 -6.41
CA VAL A 119 -6.23 2.78 -6.80
C VAL A 119 -6.23 3.74 -5.63
N HIS A 120 -6.21 3.23 -4.41
CA HIS A 120 -6.26 4.07 -3.22
C HIS A 120 -5.60 3.34 -2.06
N HIS A 121 -4.65 4.01 -1.42
CA HIS A 121 -4.03 3.53 -0.19
C HIS A 121 -4.11 4.65 0.83
N HIS A 122 -4.65 4.35 1.99
CA HIS A 122 -4.79 5.35 3.05
C HIS A 122 -4.42 4.71 4.38
N GLY A 123 -3.35 5.21 4.98
CA GLY A 123 -2.92 4.77 6.29
C GLY A 123 -3.13 5.84 7.32
N SER A 124 -3.53 5.45 8.53
CA SER A 124 -3.62 6.38 9.63
C SER A 124 -2.92 5.79 10.85
N PRO A 125 -2.13 6.58 11.57
CA PRO A 125 -1.38 6.05 12.70
C PRO A 125 -2.29 5.61 13.83
N VAL A 126 -1.93 4.49 14.46
CA VAL A 126 -2.60 4.05 15.67
C VAL A 126 -1.82 4.60 16.85
N LEU A 127 -2.44 5.49 17.58
CA LEU A 127 -1.84 6.13 18.75
C LEU A 127 -2.50 5.54 19.98
N SER A 128 -1.82 4.67 20.67
CA SER A 128 -2.38 4.01 21.85
C SER A 128 -1.74 4.49 23.14
#